data_ea0482fe7b7d54d0e80ba4a387bd360a
#
_entry.id   ea0482fe7b7d54d0e80ba4a387bd360a
#
_cell.length_a   1.000
_cell.length_b   1.000
_cell.length_c   1.000
_cell.angle_alpha   90.00
_cell.angle_beta   90.00
_cell.angle_gamma   90.00
#
_symmetry.space_group_name_H-M   'P 1'
#
loop_
_entity.id
_entity.type
_entity.pdbx_description
1 polymer ?
#
loop_
_entity_poly.entity_id
_entity_poly.type
_entity_poly.pdbx_seq_one_letter_code
_entity_poly.pdbx_strand_id
1 'polypeptide(L)'
;MHTDAAPPLSLVPVMIGGRLWRIWCVEDQDYLLSFSHGLDHLPYGLLLWESSVALSQRLAEEPSLVEGKRVLELGAGTGLPGLVARSLGAHVWQTDQMEDALDVAALNERENALVGIRRFRADWRDWVEPRSFDVILGADILYDTALNGSIASIFDRSLAPRGRVVLADPGRPQALEFLGKLESGGARFAMSVRSVEPTCVLGSGATVDVAIVEYLAPDQVPIRSAHPHP
;
A
#
# COMPACT_ATOMS: atom_id res chain seq x y z
N MET A 1 -8.20 18.33 22.02
CA MET A 1 -7.07 19.26 21.90
C MET A 1 -6.05 18.56 21.04
N HIS A 2 -5.94 18.93 19.76
CA HIS A 2 -4.79 18.49 18.96
C HIS A 2 -3.56 19.09 19.63
N THR A 3 -2.62 18.27 20.03
CA THR A 3 -1.32 18.76 20.47
C THR A 3 -0.65 19.40 19.26
N ASP A 4 -0.35 20.70 19.30
CA ASP A 4 0.41 21.44 18.28
C ASP A 4 1.87 20.93 18.12
N ALA A 5 2.21 19.84 18.78
CA ALA A 5 3.54 19.24 18.74
C ALA A 5 3.65 18.31 17.50
N ALA A 6 4.75 18.47 16.77
CA ALA A 6 5.08 17.56 15.68
C ALA A 6 5.16 16.11 16.20
N PRO A 7 4.75 15.10 15.39
CA PRO A 7 4.82 13.71 15.82
C PRO A 7 6.27 13.29 16.11
N PRO A 8 6.50 12.51 17.19
CA PRO A 8 7.84 12.03 17.56
C PRO A 8 8.27 10.92 16.59
N LEU A 9 9.03 11.31 15.56
CA LEU A 9 9.51 10.37 14.54
C LEU A 9 10.82 9.70 14.98
N SER A 10 10.88 8.39 14.79
CA SER A 10 12.08 7.55 14.89
C SER A 10 12.52 7.09 13.51
N LEU A 11 13.82 6.80 13.35
CA LEU A 11 14.38 6.32 12.10
C LEU A 11 14.60 4.81 12.17
N VAL A 12 13.75 4.04 11.49
CA VAL A 12 13.76 2.58 11.51
C VAL A 12 14.48 2.04 10.28
N PRO A 13 15.50 1.16 10.45
CA PRO A 13 16.17 0.48 9.33
C PRO A 13 15.34 -0.72 8.87
N VAL A 14 15.13 -0.85 7.55
CA VAL A 14 14.42 -1.99 6.92
C VAL A 14 15.21 -2.51 5.73
N MET A 15 15.42 -3.83 5.67
CA MET A 15 16.09 -4.48 4.54
C MET A 15 15.09 -4.93 3.48
N ILE A 16 15.15 -4.37 2.28
CA ILE A 16 14.32 -4.77 1.14
C ILE A 16 15.21 -5.02 -0.07
N GLY A 17 15.15 -6.23 -0.64
CA GLY A 17 15.88 -6.56 -1.86
C GLY A 17 17.39 -6.35 -1.76
N GLY A 18 17.98 -6.59 -0.59
CA GLY A 18 19.42 -6.38 -0.33
C GLY A 18 19.82 -4.91 -0.12
N ARG A 19 18.89 -3.96 -0.18
CA ARG A 19 19.12 -2.54 0.13
C ARG A 19 18.60 -2.20 1.52
N LEU A 20 19.38 -1.44 2.28
CA LEU A 20 18.97 -0.84 3.54
C LEU A 20 18.15 0.42 3.26
N TRP A 21 16.92 0.43 3.74
CA TRP A 21 16.02 1.59 3.74
C TRP A 21 15.99 2.19 5.15
N ARG A 22 15.88 3.48 5.24
CA ARG A 22 15.79 4.23 6.49
C ARG A 22 14.46 4.96 6.49
N ILE A 23 13.55 4.55 7.38
CA ILE A 23 12.16 5.01 7.36
C ILE A 23 11.84 5.76 8.65
N TRP A 24 11.53 7.03 8.50
CA TRP A 24 10.96 7.83 9.57
C TRP A 24 9.51 7.39 9.79
N CYS A 25 9.18 7.03 11.01
CA CYS A 25 7.85 6.63 11.45
C CYS A 25 7.68 6.89 12.94
N VAL A 26 6.47 6.81 13.44
CA VAL A 26 6.20 6.90 14.88
C VAL A 26 6.39 5.53 15.51
N GLU A 27 7.25 5.46 16.56
CA GLU A 27 7.43 4.29 17.41
C GLU A 27 7.06 4.57 18.88
N ASP A 28 6.69 5.81 19.21
CA ASP A 28 6.35 6.23 20.56
C ASP A 28 4.92 5.77 20.91
N GLN A 29 4.81 4.73 21.75
CA GLN A 29 3.52 4.19 22.20
C GLN A 29 2.76 5.19 23.08
N ASP A 30 3.45 5.98 23.89
CA ASP A 30 2.79 6.96 24.77
C ASP A 30 2.17 8.08 23.93
N TYR A 31 2.85 8.50 22.87
CA TYR A 31 2.28 9.42 21.89
C TYR A 31 1.01 8.86 21.24
N LEU A 32 1.04 7.60 20.78
CA LEU A 32 -0.13 6.95 20.19
C LEU A 32 -1.28 6.82 21.20
N LEU A 33 -0.98 6.45 22.44
CA LEU A 33 -1.97 6.33 23.51
C LEU A 33 -2.56 7.70 23.92
N SER A 34 -1.86 8.82 23.64
CA SER A 34 -2.38 10.16 23.91
C SER A 34 -3.61 10.54 23.06
N PHE A 35 -3.87 9.83 21.95
CA PHE A 35 -5.08 9.94 21.15
C PHE A 35 -6.25 9.22 21.83
N SER A 36 -6.63 9.68 23.03
CA SER A 36 -7.55 9.03 23.98
C SER A 36 -9.02 8.96 23.54
N HIS A 37 -9.36 9.41 22.32
CA HIS A 37 -10.76 9.46 21.83
C HIS A 37 -11.17 8.23 21.01
N GLY A 38 -10.45 7.12 21.13
CA GLY A 38 -10.72 5.85 20.45
C GLY A 38 -9.74 5.54 19.30
N LEU A 39 -9.75 4.29 18.88
CA LEU A 39 -8.87 3.78 17.81
C LEU A 39 -9.08 4.52 16.47
N ASP A 40 -10.26 5.09 16.24
CA ASP A 40 -10.62 5.78 15.00
C ASP A 40 -9.83 7.07 14.75
N HIS A 41 -9.13 7.58 15.78
CA HIS A 41 -8.35 8.83 15.72
C HIS A 41 -6.83 8.61 15.79
N LEU A 42 -6.37 7.36 15.81
CA LEU A 42 -4.93 7.07 15.79
C LEU A 42 -4.31 7.47 14.44
N PRO A 43 -3.10 8.04 14.46
CA PRO A 43 -2.39 8.43 13.25
C PRO A 43 -1.78 7.21 12.54
N TYR A 44 -2.60 6.26 12.11
CA TYR A 44 -2.18 5.00 11.49
C TYR A 44 -1.22 5.20 10.32
N GLY A 45 -1.39 6.27 9.54
CA GLY A 45 -0.51 6.60 8.43
C GLY A 45 0.93 6.95 8.82
N LEU A 46 1.20 7.23 10.11
CA LEU A 46 2.55 7.52 10.59
C LEU A 46 3.30 6.27 11.07
N LEU A 47 2.68 5.09 11.04
CA LEU A 47 3.26 3.83 11.47
C LEU A 47 3.85 3.05 10.29
N LEU A 48 4.88 2.25 10.57
CA LEU A 48 5.44 1.33 9.58
C LEU A 48 4.80 -0.05 9.74
N TRP A 49 3.86 -0.36 8.85
CA TRP A 49 3.12 -1.61 8.88
C TRP A 49 3.84 -2.74 8.15
N GLU A 50 3.72 -3.97 8.64
CA GLU A 50 4.28 -5.18 8.04
C GLU A 50 3.80 -5.40 6.61
N SER A 51 2.55 -5.03 6.30
CA SER A 51 2.01 -5.09 4.94
C SER A 51 2.79 -4.22 3.96
N SER A 52 3.28 -3.04 4.39
CA SER A 52 4.10 -2.18 3.54
C SER A 52 5.48 -2.79 3.27
N VAL A 53 6.05 -3.48 4.25
CA VAL A 53 7.31 -4.22 4.12
C VAL A 53 7.14 -5.42 3.18
N ALA A 54 6.09 -6.23 3.37
CA ALA A 54 5.79 -7.38 2.53
C ALA A 54 5.57 -6.99 1.06
N LEU A 55 4.79 -5.93 0.82
CA LEU A 55 4.56 -5.40 -0.53
C LEU A 55 5.87 -4.91 -1.16
N SER A 56 6.69 -4.20 -0.41
CA SER A 56 7.99 -3.72 -0.87
C SER A 56 8.95 -4.85 -1.24
N GLN A 57 8.98 -5.92 -0.44
CA GLN A 57 9.75 -7.13 -0.75
C GLN A 57 9.27 -7.77 -2.05
N ARG A 58 7.94 -7.86 -2.25
CA ARG A 58 7.35 -8.40 -3.49
C ARG A 58 7.78 -7.59 -4.72
N LEU A 59 7.78 -6.25 -4.62
CA LEU A 59 8.24 -5.38 -5.72
C LEU A 59 9.73 -5.57 -6.02
N ALA A 60 10.55 -5.71 -4.97
CA ALA A 60 12.00 -5.91 -5.13
C ALA A 60 12.35 -7.27 -5.77
N GLU A 61 11.55 -8.30 -5.54
CA GLU A 61 11.73 -9.63 -6.16
C GLU A 61 11.34 -9.68 -7.63
N GLU A 62 10.36 -8.86 -8.03
CA GLU A 62 9.90 -8.77 -9.43
C GLU A 62 9.81 -7.31 -9.90
N PRO A 63 10.95 -6.65 -10.17
CA PRO A 63 10.99 -5.25 -10.59
C PRO A 63 10.11 -4.95 -11.81
N SER A 64 9.94 -5.92 -12.71
CA SER A 64 9.09 -5.82 -13.90
C SER A 64 7.62 -5.48 -13.60
N LEU A 65 7.18 -5.68 -12.35
CA LEU A 65 5.86 -5.24 -11.91
C LEU A 65 5.69 -3.72 -11.99
N VAL A 66 6.77 -2.95 -11.78
CA VAL A 66 6.69 -1.48 -11.63
C VAL A 66 7.67 -0.72 -12.53
N GLU A 67 8.72 -1.35 -13.04
CA GLU A 67 9.75 -0.68 -13.86
C GLU A 67 9.15 0.01 -15.08
N GLY A 68 9.42 1.31 -15.23
CA GLY A 68 8.93 2.15 -16.32
C GLY A 68 7.43 2.46 -16.28
N LYS A 69 6.70 1.98 -15.27
CA LYS A 69 5.24 2.09 -15.18
C LYS A 69 4.80 3.30 -14.36
N ARG A 70 3.55 3.73 -14.62
CA ARG A 70 2.83 4.70 -13.79
C ARG A 70 2.21 3.93 -12.62
N VAL A 71 2.64 4.25 -11.42
CA VAL A 71 2.27 3.57 -10.19
C VAL A 71 1.50 4.54 -9.30
N LEU A 72 0.32 4.12 -8.83
CA LEU A 72 -0.45 4.80 -7.81
C LEU A 72 -0.36 4.00 -6.52
N GLU A 73 0.05 4.62 -5.44
CA GLU A 73 -0.04 4.06 -4.09
C GLU A 73 -1.20 4.71 -3.34
N LEU A 74 -2.15 3.90 -2.89
CA LEU A 74 -3.30 4.29 -2.08
C LEU A 74 -2.96 4.07 -0.60
N GLY A 75 -3.26 5.07 0.24
CA GLY A 75 -2.95 5.00 1.67
C GLY A 75 -1.45 4.86 1.90
N ALA A 76 -0.68 5.80 1.35
CA ALA A 76 0.78 5.70 1.32
C ALA A 76 1.41 5.60 2.72
N GLY A 77 0.83 6.23 3.72
CA GLY A 77 1.40 6.25 5.06
C GLY A 77 2.85 6.74 5.04
N THR A 78 3.77 5.91 5.56
CA THR A 78 5.23 6.19 5.52
C THR A 78 5.83 6.15 4.11
N GLY A 79 5.11 5.63 3.12
CA GLY A 79 5.46 5.66 1.70
C GLY A 79 6.41 4.56 1.23
N LEU A 80 6.74 3.57 2.03
CA LEU A 80 7.78 2.58 1.71
C LEU A 80 7.55 1.84 0.37
N PRO A 81 6.36 1.29 0.03
CA PRO A 81 6.14 0.65 -1.26
C PRO A 81 6.38 1.57 -2.46
N GLY A 82 5.91 2.81 -2.40
CA GLY A 82 6.16 3.80 -3.44
C GLY A 82 7.62 4.20 -3.58
N LEU A 83 8.34 4.29 -2.47
CA LEU A 83 9.80 4.53 -2.48
C LEU A 83 10.54 3.39 -3.18
N VAL A 84 10.20 2.13 -2.84
CA VAL A 84 10.80 0.96 -3.49
C VAL A 84 10.44 0.95 -4.97
N ALA A 85 9.17 1.14 -5.35
CA ALA A 85 8.76 1.23 -6.74
C ALA A 85 9.53 2.33 -7.49
N ARG A 86 9.72 3.51 -6.87
CA ARG A 86 10.48 4.61 -7.46
C ARG A 86 11.95 4.23 -7.69
N SER A 87 12.57 3.54 -6.75
CA SER A 87 13.96 3.07 -6.90
C SER A 87 14.15 2.03 -8.00
N LEU A 88 13.07 1.32 -8.34
CA LEU A 88 13.00 0.35 -9.44
C LEU A 88 12.60 0.98 -10.78
N GLY A 89 12.57 2.32 -10.88
CA GLY A 89 12.33 3.03 -12.14
C GLY A 89 10.87 3.39 -12.42
N ALA A 90 9.95 3.23 -11.47
CA ALA A 90 8.56 3.64 -11.64
C ALA A 90 8.38 5.16 -11.65
N HIS A 91 7.30 5.61 -12.30
CA HIS A 91 6.73 6.95 -12.13
C HIS A 91 5.64 6.86 -11.06
N VAL A 92 5.91 7.37 -9.85
CA VAL A 92 5.08 7.12 -8.67
C VAL A 92 4.24 8.33 -8.29
N TRP A 93 2.98 8.06 -7.94
CA TRP A 93 2.05 8.93 -7.25
C TRP A 93 1.64 8.27 -5.94
N GLN A 94 1.71 9.01 -4.85
CA GLN A 94 1.29 8.59 -3.51
C GLN A 94 0.10 9.42 -3.06
N THR A 95 -0.89 8.75 -2.45
CA THR A 95 -2.05 9.42 -1.88
C THR A 95 -2.31 8.95 -0.46
N ASP A 96 -2.75 9.87 0.38
CA ASP A 96 -3.27 9.60 1.70
C ASP A 96 -4.34 10.64 2.03
N GLN A 97 -5.23 10.34 2.98
CA GLN A 97 -6.16 11.34 3.50
C GLN A 97 -5.50 12.28 4.52
N MET A 98 -4.41 11.83 5.16
CA MET A 98 -3.64 12.56 6.15
C MET A 98 -2.48 13.31 5.50
N GLU A 99 -2.45 14.63 5.63
CA GLU A 99 -1.33 15.46 5.15
C GLU A 99 -0.04 15.08 5.86
N ASP A 100 -0.08 14.86 7.18
CA ASP A 100 1.10 14.46 7.96
C ASP A 100 1.74 13.16 7.45
N ALA A 101 0.94 12.20 6.97
CA ALA A 101 1.46 10.97 6.37
C ALA A 101 2.20 11.27 5.06
N LEU A 102 1.67 12.15 4.22
CA LEU A 102 2.33 12.57 2.98
C LEU A 102 3.62 13.35 3.25
N ASP A 103 3.67 14.14 4.32
CA ASP A 103 4.87 14.86 4.75
C ASP A 103 5.95 13.87 5.23
N VAL A 104 5.58 12.84 5.99
CA VAL A 104 6.48 11.76 6.40
C VAL A 104 6.96 10.96 5.19
N ALA A 105 6.08 10.63 4.24
CA ALA A 105 6.49 9.98 2.99
C ALA A 105 7.47 10.84 2.18
N ALA A 106 7.29 12.17 2.16
CA ALA A 106 8.23 13.09 1.53
C ALA A 106 9.57 13.18 2.26
N LEU A 107 9.55 13.10 3.60
CA LEU A 107 10.78 13.02 4.40
C LEU A 107 11.53 11.72 4.07
N ASN A 108 10.82 10.59 3.98
CA ASN A 108 11.39 9.29 3.65
C ASN A 108 11.97 9.22 2.23
N GLU A 109 11.38 9.93 1.25
CA GLU A 109 11.96 10.07 -0.09
C GLU A 109 13.34 10.73 -0.02
N ARG A 110 13.45 11.83 0.73
CA ARG A 110 14.73 12.56 0.90
C ARG A 110 15.74 11.73 1.67
N GLU A 111 15.34 11.07 2.77
CA GLU A 111 16.21 10.22 3.59
C GLU A 111 16.87 9.11 2.77
N ASN A 112 16.14 8.54 1.80
CA ASN A 112 16.63 7.47 0.95
C ASN A 112 17.25 7.96 -0.39
N ALA A 113 17.54 9.26 -0.50
CA ALA A 113 18.15 9.90 -1.65
C ALA A 113 17.37 9.67 -2.97
N LEU A 114 16.05 9.66 -2.88
CA LEU A 114 15.15 9.56 -4.02
C LEU A 114 14.54 10.93 -4.34
N VAL A 115 14.05 11.08 -5.57
CA VAL A 115 13.35 12.27 -6.04
C VAL A 115 12.28 11.91 -7.08
N GLY A 116 11.25 12.75 -7.18
CA GLY A 116 10.30 12.69 -8.29
C GLY A 116 9.03 11.88 -8.00
N ILE A 117 8.77 11.54 -6.76
CA ILE A 117 7.47 11.02 -6.33
C ILE A 117 6.49 12.19 -6.22
N ARG A 118 5.32 12.06 -6.86
CA ARG A 118 4.24 13.04 -6.76
C ARG A 118 3.31 12.64 -5.64
N ARG A 119 2.86 13.61 -4.86
CA ARG A 119 1.94 13.39 -3.74
C ARG A 119 0.74 14.31 -3.86
N PHE A 120 -0.42 13.80 -3.46
CA PHE A 120 -1.62 14.61 -3.31
C PHE A 120 -2.54 13.99 -2.27
N ARG A 121 -3.15 14.86 -1.48
CA ARG A 121 -4.16 14.44 -0.51
C ARG A 121 -5.43 14.01 -1.22
N ALA A 122 -5.99 12.85 -0.85
CA ALA A 122 -7.23 12.36 -1.41
C ALA A 122 -8.07 11.62 -0.36
N ASP A 123 -9.34 11.93 -0.31
CA ASP A 123 -10.36 11.07 0.29
C ASP A 123 -10.89 10.13 -0.80
N TRP A 124 -10.85 8.83 -0.56
CA TRP A 124 -11.28 7.85 -1.57
C TRP A 124 -12.78 7.93 -1.87
N ARG A 125 -13.58 8.49 -0.98
CA ARG A 125 -15.01 8.74 -1.18
C ARG A 125 -15.27 9.82 -2.24
N ASP A 126 -14.35 10.76 -2.36
CA ASP A 126 -14.42 11.91 -3.27
C ASP A 126 -13.35 11.81 -4.38
N TRP A 127 -13.07 10.59 -4.86
CA TRP A 127 -12.02 10.35 -5.83
C TRP A 127 -12.27 11.02 -7.18
N VAL A 128 -11.39 11.95 -7.56
CA VAL A 128 -11.50 12.75 -8.80
C VAL A 128 -10.26 12.69 -9.68
N GLU A 129 -9.29 11.82 -9.39
CA GLU A 129 -8.05 11.71 -10.17
C GLU A 129 -8.35 11.19 -11.60
N PRO A 130 -8.07 11.98 -12.64
CA PRO A 130 -8.40 11.61 -14.01
C PRO A 130 -7.34 10.72 -14.68
N ARG A 131 -6.18 10.53 -14.06
CA ARG A 131 -5.11 9.72 -14.64
C ARG A 131 -5.40 8.25 -14.51
N SER A 132 -4.93 7.47 -15.51
CA SER A 132 -4.89 6.03 -15.39
C SER A 132 -3.48 5.54 -15.07
N PHE A 133 -3.39 4.48 -14.27
CA PHE A 133 -2.16 3.91 -13.75
C PHE A 133 -1.98 2.49 -14.23
N ASP A 134 -0.75 2.11 -14.55
CA ASP A 134 -0.43 0.76 -14.98
C ASP A 134 -0.41 -0.21 -13.79
N VAL A 135 -0.12 0.30 -12.58
CA VAL A 135 -0.15 -0.44 -11.32
C VAL A 135 -0.78 0.41 -10.23
N ILE A 136 -1.66 -0.18 -9.45
CA ILE A 136 -2.17 0.39 -8.19
C ILE A 136 -1.66 -0.48 -7.05
N LEU A 137 -1.01 0.15 -6.08
CA LEU A 137 -0.50 -0.46 -4.85
C LEU A 137 -1.38 -0.08 -3.66
N GLY A 138 -1.52 -1.00 -2.71
CA GLY A 138 -2.16 -0.72 -1.44
C GLY A 138 -1.67 -1.68 -0.36
N ALA A 139 -1.12 -1.14 0.72
CA ALA A 139 -0.69 -1.90 1.87
C ALA A 139 -1.55 -1.54 3.07
N ASP A 140 -2.20 -2.54 3.66
CA ASP A 140 -3.03 -2.38 4.86
C ASP A 140 -4.22 -1.42 4.70
N ILE A 141 -4.84 -1.38 3.51
CA ILE A 141 -5.91 -0.43 3.18
C ILE A 141 -7.34 -1.00 3.29
N LEU A 142 -7.49 -2.30 3.55
CA LEU A 142 -8.79 -2.99 3.57
C LEU A 142 -9.33 -3.20 4.99
N TYR A 143 -9.00 -2.32 5.93
CA TYR A 143 -9.41 -2.41 7.33
C TYR A 143 -10.80 -1.81 7.62
N ASP A 144 -11.30 -0.90 6.77
CA ASP A 144 -12.62 -0.27 6.90
C ASP A 144 -13.54 -0.69 5.75
N THR A 145 -14.57 -1.47 6.08
CA THR A 145 -15.54 -1.95 5.09
C THR A 145 -16.36 -0.84 4.45
N ALA A 146 -16.51 0.32 5.09
CA ALA A 146 -17.21 1.47 4.55
C ALA A 146 -16.49 2.06 3.31
N LEU A 147 -15.19 1.84 3.19
CA LEU A 147 -14.36 2.32 2.07
C LEU A 147 -14.29 1.34 0.90
N ASN A 148 -14.74 0.09 1.06
CA ASN A 148 -14.61 -0.96 0.05
C ASN A 148 -15.22 -0.56 -1.31
N GLY A 149 -16.38 0.09 -1.31
CA GLY A 149 -17.03 0.56 -2.54
C GLY A 149 -16.21 1.65 -3.26
N SER A 150 -15.61 2.55 -2.49
CA SER A 150 -14.73 3.61 -3.00
C SER A 150 -13.45 3.02 -3.58
N ILE A 151 -12.81 2.09 -2.88
CA ILE A 151 -11.60 1.41 -3.33
C ILE A 151 -11.86 0.65 -4.64
N ALA A 152 -12.95 -0.12 -4.73
CA ALA A 152 -13.34 -0.80 -5.97
C ALA A 152 -13.56 0.19 -7.12
N SER A 153 -14.26 1.31 -6.87
CA SER A 153 -14.46 2.37 -7.86
C SER A 153 -13.15 3.02 -8.33
N ILE A 154 -12.16 3.18 -7.45
CA ILE A 154 -10.83 3.68 -7.82
C ILE A 154 -10.15 2.68 -8.76
N PHE A 155 -10.21 1.37 -8.50
CA PHE A 155 -9.64 0.37 -9.40
C PHE A 155 -10.27 0.45 -10.78
N ASP A 156 -11.60 0.52 -10.86
CA ASP A 156 -12.31 0.59 -12.14
C ASP A 156 -12.01 1.86 -12.94
N ARG A 157 -11.87 3.00 -12.26
CA ARG A 157 -11.71 4.31 -12.90
C ARG A 157 -10.27 4.70 -13.20
N SER A 158 -9.33 4.19 -12.39
CA SER A 158 -7.93 4.65 -12.44
C SER A 158 -6.96 3.59 -12.92
N LEU A 159 -7.37 2.33 -13.07
CA LEU A 159 -6.51 1.29 -13.63
C LEU A 159 -6.49 1.38 -15.16
N ALA A 160 -5.31 1.43 -15.74
CA ALA A 160 -5.12 1.39 -17.18
C ALA A 160 -5.55 0.01 -17.76
N PRO A 161 -5.93 -0.08 -19.05
CA PRO A 161 -6.09 -1.38 -19.69
C PRO A 161 -4.83 -2.25 -19.51
N ARG A 162 -5.00 -3.49 -19.08
CA ARG A 162 -3.91 -4.41 -18.68
C ARG A 162 -3.12 -3.97 -17.46
N GLY A 163 -3.63 -3.03 -16.69
CA GLY A 163 -3.05 -2.65 -15.40
C GLY A 163 -3.24 -3.74 -14.34
N ARG A 164 -2.53 -3.61 -13.24
CA ARG A 164 -2.60 -4.54 -12.10
C ARG A 164 -2.85 -3.79 -10.81
N VAL A 165 -3.56 -4.43 -9.91
CA VAL A 165 -3.61 -4.01 -8.50
C VAL A 165 -2.79 -5.00 -7.70
N VAL A 166 -1.91 -4.50 -6.84
CA VAL A 166 -1.11 -5.33 -5.91
C VAL A 166 -1.39 -4.85 -4.50
N LEU A 167 -2.03 -5.70 -3.72
CA LEU A 167 -2.41 -5.41 -2.34
C LEU A 167 -1.62 -6.28 -1.37
N ALA A 168 -1.40 -5.74 -0.18
CA ALA A 168 -0.85 -6.47 0.96
C ALA A 168 -1.75 -6.26 2.18
N ASP A 169 -2.16 -7.36 2.81
CA ASP A 169 -3.04 -7.34 4.00
C ASP A 169 -2.69 -8.53 4.92
N PRO A 170 -2.73 -8.37 6.25
CA PRO A 170 -2.46 -9.46 7.19
C PRO A 170 -3.56 -10.54 7.22
N GLY A 171 -4.44 -10.56 6.22
CA GLY A 171 -5.50 -11.57 6.09
C GLY A 171 -6.73 -11.27 6.94
N ARG A 172 -7.07 -10.00 7.10
CA ARG A 172 -8.27 -9.60 7.85
C ARG A 172 -9.54 -10.17 7.22
N PRO A 173 -10.55 -10.59 8.02
CA PRO A 173 -11.82 -11.10 7.50
C PRO A 173 -12.49 -10.13 6.51
N GLN A 174 -12.46 -8.82 6.78
CA GLN A 174 -13.03 -7.79 5.90
C GLN A 174 -12.28 -7.64 4.58
N ALA A 175 -10.98 -7.86 4.56
CA ALA A 175 -10.19 -7.89 3.33
C ALA A 175 -10.57 -9.10 2.48
N LEU A 176 -10.70 -10.28 3.09
CA LEU A 176 -11.15 -11.50 2.40
C LEU A 176 -12.57 -11.35 1.84
N GLU A 177 -13.48 -10.71 2.60
CA GLU A 177 -14.83 -10.42 2.12
C GLU A 177 -14.82 -9.49 0.90
N PHE A 178 -13.99 -8.43 0.92
CA PHE A 178 -13.82 -7.51 -0.20
C PHE A 178 -13.32 -8.24 -1.46
N LEU A 179 -12.27 -9.04 -1.32
CA LEU A 179 -11.71 -9.83 -2.42
C LEU A 179 -12.74 -10.82 -2.98
N GLY A 180 -13.49 -11.51 -2.12
CA GLY A 180 -14.57 -12.42 -2.54
C GLY A 180 -15.67 -11.71 -3.34
N LYS A 181 -16.01 -10.47 -3.00
CA LYS A 181 -16.96 -9.65 -3.78
C LYS A 181 -16.41 -9.30 -5.17
N LEU A 182 -15.14 -8.91 -5.25
CA LEU A 182 -14.49 -8.63 -6.55
C LEU A 182 -14.42 -9.91 -7.40
N GLU A 183 -14.07 -11.06 -6.82
CA GLU A 183 -14.01 -12.35 -7.51
C GLU A 183 -15.39 -12.75 -8.05
N SER A 184 -16.46 -12.54 -7.29
CA SER A 184 -17.83 -12.76 -7.72
C SER A 184 -18.24 -11.87 -8.89
N GLY A 185 -17.60 -10.69 -9.02
CA GLY A 185 -17.72 -9.76 -10.14
C GLY A 185 -16.86 -10.12 -11.36
N GLY A 186 -16.13 -11.25 -11.32
CA GLY A 186 -15.29 -11.74 -12.41
C GLY A 186 -13.81 -11.41 -12.26
N ALA A 187 -13.39 -10.78 -11.17
CA ALA A 187 -11.98 -10.57 -10.87
C ALA A 187 -11.23 -11.89 -10.68
N ARG A 188 -9.95 -11.91 -11.00
CA ARG A 188 -9.08 -13.04 -10.73
C ARG A 188 -7.86 -12.59 -9.94
N PHE A 189 -7.48 -13.37 -8.95
CA PHE A 189 -6.37 -13.09 -8.07
C PHE A 189 -5.32 -14.18 -8.14
N ALA A 190 -4.05 -13.76 -8.10
CA ALA A 190 -2.97 -14.60 -7.60
C ALA A 190 -2.68 -14.19 -6.16
N MET A 191 -2.57 -15.14 -5.25
CA MET A 191 -2.29 -14.88 -3.85
C MET A 191 -1.05 -15.64 -3.41
N SER A 192 -0.19 -14.97 -2.65
CA SER A 192 0.96 -15.57 -1.96
C SER A 192 1.02 -15.01 -0.53
N VAL A 193 1.66 -15.73 0.38
CA VAL A 193 1.82 -15.31 1.78
C VAL A 193 3.30 -15.08 2.06
N ARG A 194 3.59 -14.03 2.84
CA ARG A 194 4.93 -13.67 3.31
C ARG A 194 4.91 -13.50 4.81
N SER A 195 5.86 -14.12 5.48
CA SER A 195 6.11 -13.87 6.89
C SER A 195 7.07 -12.69 7.02
N VAL A 196 6.68 -11.67 7.76
CA VAL A 196 7.43 -10.43 7.98
C VAL A 196 7.73 -10.29 9.48
N GLU A 197 8.97 -9.95 9.80
CA GLU A 197 9.33 -9.57 11.16
C GLU A 197 8.55 -8.32 11.61
N PRO A 198 8.16 -8.22 12.88
CA PRO A 198 7.36 -7.10 13.35
C PRO A 198 8.11 -5.78 13.18
N THR A 199 7.44 -4.82 12.56
CA THR A 199 7.95 -3.46 12.37
C THR A 199 7.04 -2.42 13.01
N CYS A 200 5.76 -2.72 13.16
CA CYS A 200 4.82 -1.80 13.77
C CYS A 200 4.88 -1.87 15.30
N VAL A 201 5.04 -0.72 15.93
CA VAL A 201 5.08 -0.58 17.39
C VAL A 201 3.78 -1.04 18.09
N LEU A 202 2.66 -1.05 17.39
CA LEU A 202 1.38 -1.56 17.90
C LEU A 202 1.23 -3.08 17.67
N GLY A 203 2.19 -3.72 17.02
CA GLY A 203 2.18 -5.15 16.75
C GLY A 203 2.39 -5.99 18.00
N SER A 204 2.10 -7.29 17.89
CA SER A 204 2.26 -8.26 18.97
C SER A 204 3.71 -8.63 19.30
N GLY A 205 4.67 -8.10 18.53
CA GLY A 205 6.07 -8.52 18.59
C GLY A 205 6.35 -9.89 17.96
N ALA A 206 5.35 -10.53 17.37
CA ALA A 206 5.49 -11.79 16.64
C ALA A 206 5.54 -11.53 15.12
N THR A 207 6.19 -12.45 14.40
CA THR A 207 6.17 -12.48 12.93
C THR A 207 4.73 -12.45 12.41
N VAL A 208 4.47 -11.63 11.42
CA VAL A 208 3.14 -11.44 10.82
C VAL A 208 3.12 -12.06 9.44
N ASP A 209 2.13 -12.92 9.19
CA ASP A 209 1.87 -13.44 7.85
C ASP A 209 1.01 -12.45 7.07
N VAL A 210 1.54 -11.98 5.95
CA VAL A 210 0.90 -10.99 5.07
C VAL A 210 0.56 -11.63 3.74
N ALA A 211 -0.70 -11.57 3.35
CA ALA A 211 -1.16 -11.97 2.03
C ALA A 211 -0.81 -10.89 1.00
N ILE A 212 -0.13 -11.27 -0.06
CA ILE A 212 0.07 -10.45 -1.26
C ILE A 212 -0.95 -10.92 -2.29
N VAL A 213 -1.80 -10.00 -2.72
CA VAL A 213 -2.88 -10.25 -3.68
C VAL A 213 -2.63 -9.45 -4.94
N GLU A 214 -2.46 -10.13 -6.04
CA GLU A 214 -2.34 -9.53 -7.37
C GLU A 214 -3.65 -9.71 -8.14
N TYR A 215 -4.28 -8.60 -8.44
CA TYR A 215 -5.53 -8.54 -9.20
C TYR A 215 -5.26 -8.22 -10.66
N LEU A 216 -5.88 -8.99 -11.55
CA LEU A 216 -5.92 -8.72 -12.98
C LEU A 216 -7.34 -8.31 -13.35
N ALA A 217 -7.49 -7.16 -14.03
CA ALA A 217 -8.78 -6.73 -14.53
C ALA A 217 -9.43 -7.81 -15.43
N PRO A 218 -10.78 -7.94 -15.43
CA PRO A 218 -11.49 -9.02 -16.12
C PRO A 218 -11.10 -9.22 -17.58
N ASP A 219 -10.79 -8.16 -18.31
CA ASP A 219 -10.41 -8.17 -19.73
C ASP A 219 -9.03 -8.78 -20.02
N GLN A 220 -8.32 -9.24 -18.98
CA GLN A 220 -6.91 -9.66 -19.07
C GLN A 220 -6.70 -11.14 -18.86
N VAL A 221 -7.76 -11.90 -18.71
CA VAL A 221 -7.65 -13.35 -18.66
C VAL A 221 -7.20 -13.84 -20.02
N PRO A 222 -5.98 -14.43 -20.18
CA PRO A 222 -5.62 -15.08 -21.42
C PRO A 222 -6.69 -16.14 -21.72
N ILE A 223 -7.40 -16.00 -22.80
CA ILE A 223 -8.23 -17.09 -23.32
C ILE A 223 -7.26 -18.25 -23.51
N ARG A 224 -7.29 -19.25 -22.63
CA ARG A 224 -6.60 -20.51 -22.87
C ARG A 224 -7.16 -21.00 -24.20
N SER A 225 -6.34 -20.94 -25.25
CA SER A 225 -6.65 -21.59 -26.50
C SER A 225 -7.01 -23.04 -26.16
N ALA A 226 -8.27 -23.39 -26.37
CA ALA A 226 -8.69 -24.78 -26.36
C ALA A 226 -7.84 -25.47 -27.42
N HIS A 227 -6.86 -26.28 -27.00
CA HIS A 227 -6.22 -27.18 -27.92
C HIS A 227 -7.30 -28.13 -28.43
N PRO A 228 -7.54 -28.21 -29.73
CA PRO A 228 -8.33 -29.30 -30.26
C PRO A 228 -7.54 -30.58 -29.98
N HIS A 229 -8.12 -31.46 -29.19
CA HIS A 229 -7.63 -32.83 -29.09
C HIS A 229 -7.72 -33.49 -30.47
N PRO A 230 -6.68 -34.27 -30.88
CA PRO A 230 -6.68 -35.00 -32.14
C PRO A 230 -7.71 -36.13 -32.19
#